data_b54ca82c23f64d37d81f59d39b91cdba
#
_entry.id   b54ca82c23f64d37d81f59d39b91cdba
#
_cell.length_a   1.000
_cell.length_b   1.000
_cell.length_c   1.000
_cell.angle_alpha   90.00
_cell.angle_beta   90.00
_cell.angle_gamma   90.00
#
_symmetry.space_group_name_H-M   'P 1'
#
loop_
_entity.id
_entity.type
_entity.pdbx_description
1 polymer ?
#
loop_
_entity_poly.entity_id
_entity_poly.type
_entity_poly.pdbx_seq_one_letter_code
_entity_poly.pdbx_strand_id
1 'polypeptide(L)'
;MLANGHTLIQLMEELAPKHYAVEGDKIGLQVGTLNKPIAKVLIALDVTDEVVEEAIAAGANLIIAHHAIIYRPLVKLDFSTPGGRLFEKLIKHDIAVYIAHTNLDVADGGINDAMAQMLGLEGRGTLDEVHNDQLFKLAVFVPKTHSKQVQEAIWQAGAGQIGHYSSCSFTVEGTGTFRPGAGATPYIGEQGRLESVEEVRVETIVSGAVKRKVVQALLKAHPYEEVAYDLYPMDMKGRSFGLGRVGKLPEAISLRQLAEQVKSAFDVPALRVVGNLESQVRKVAVLGGSGGRYVSKALFAGADVLVTGDIDYHTAQDALVAGLAIIDPGHNIEKLMKPLVADWLAQRLRERSLMTEVAASEVSTEVFQFI
;
A
#
# COMPACT_ATOMS: atom_id res chain seq x y z
N MET A 1 -10.16 -24.03 -8.83
CA MET A 1 -9.05 -23.80 -9.77
C MET A 1 -7.89 -23.13 -9.02
N LEU A 2 -6.63 -23.50 -9.30
CA LEU A 2 -5.48 -22.81 -8.73
C LEU A 2 -5.34 -21.41 -9.34
N ALA A 3 -4.85 -20.46 -8.53
CA ALA A 3 -4.50 -19.13 -9.02
C ALA A 3 -3.23 -19.21 -9.89
N ASN A 4 -3.15 -18.40 -10.94
CA ASN A 4 -1.90 -18.13 -11.65
C ASN A 4 -1.06 -17.12 -10.82
N GLY A 5 0.25 -17.16 -10.94
CA GLY A 5 1.12 -16.23 -10.21
C GLY A 5 0.78 -14.76 -10.44
N HIS A 6 0.42 -14.38 -11.66
CA HIS A 6 -0.02 -13.00 -11.96
C HIS A 6 -1.30 -12.60 -11.21
N THR A 7 -2.25 -13.54 -11.05
CA THR A 7 -3.47 -13.29 -10.25
C THR A 7 -3.12 -13.01 -8.79
N LEU A 8 -2.18 -13.77 -8.21
CA LEU A 8 -1.72 -13.54 -6.84
C LEU A 8 -1.07 -12.16 -6.67
N ILE A 9 -0.26 -11.75 -7.65
CA ILE A 9 0.36 -10.42 -7.60
C ILE A 9 -0.67 -9.31 -7.78
N GLN A 10 -1.71 -9.51 -8.60
CA GLN A 10 -2.82 -8.54 -8.67
C GLN A 10 -3.52 -8.40 -7.31
N LEU A 11 -3.71 -9.51 -6.56
CA LEU A 11 -4.24 -9.44 -5.19
C LEU A 11 -3.29 -8.70 -4.26
N MET A 12 -2.00 -8.95 -4.34
CA MET A 12 -1.01 -8.20 -3.56
C MET A 12 -1.04 -6.71 -3.89
N GLU A 13 -1.23 -6.33 -5.14
CA GLU A 13 -1.35 -4.93 -5.54
C GLU A 13 -2.65 -4.25 -5.10
N GLU A 14 -3.68 -5.00 -4.70
CA GLU A 14 -4.85 -4.45 -4.01
C GLU A 14 -4.52 -4.03 -2.57
N LEU A 15 -3.59 -4.71 -1.89
CA LEU A 15 -3.08 -4.35 -0.57
C LEU A 15 -1.95 -3.32 -0.66
N ALA A 16 -0.94 -3.63 -1.43
CA ALA A 16 0.33 -2.91 -1.51
C ALA A 16 0.72 -2.63 -2.97
N PRO A 17 0.11 -1.62 -3.61
CA PRO A 17 0.41 -1.23 -4.99
C PRO A 17 1.91 -0.97 -5.19
N LYS A 18 2.47 -1.46 -6.30
CA LYS A 18 3.91 -1.25 -6.61
C LYS A 18 4.34 0.21 -6.62
N HIS A 19 3.46 1.10 -7.08
CA HIS A 19 3.77 2.54 -7.14
C HIS A 19 3.88 3.21 -5.77
N TYR A 20 3.56 2.52 -4.67
CA TYR A 20 3.81 3.00 -3.31
C TYR A 20 5.25 2.76 -2.85
N ALA A 21 6.02 1.93 -3.57
CA ALA A 21 7.42 1.70 -3.21
C ALA A 21 8.22 3.01 -3.23
N VAL A 22 9.11 3.15 -2.27
CA VAL A 22 10.08 4.24 -2.24
C VAL A 22 10.97 4.15 -3.48
N GLU A 23 11.39 5.28 -4.03
CA GLU A 23 12.22 5.34 -5.23
C GLU A 23 13.50 4.51 -5.06
N GLY A 24 13.78 3.67 -6.04
CA GLY A 24 14.95 2.80 -6.07
C GLY A 24 14.82 1.49 -5.28
N ASP A 25 13.69 1.24 -4.62
CA ASP A 25 13.45 -0.02 -3.88
C ASP A 25 13.43 -1.24 -4.81
N LYS A 26 13.77 -2.41 -4.25
CA LYS A 26 13.96 -3.66 -4.99
C LYS A 26 12.77 -4.60 -4.83
N ILE A 27 11.57 -4.12 -5.19
CA ILE A 27 10.33 -4.89 -5.13
C ILE A 27 10.07 -5.69 -6.40
N GLY A 28 9.11 -6.58 -6.34
CA GLY A 28 8.63 -7.36 -7.49
C GLY A 28 9.24 -8.74 -7.60
N LEU A 29 9.10 -9.38 -8.76
CA LEU A 29 9.63 -10.71 -9.03
C LEU A 29 11.16 -10.66 -9.12
N GLN A 30 11.84 -11.43 -8.28
CA GLN A 30 13.31 -11.52 -8.28
C GLN A 30 13.84 -12.84 -8.79
N VAL A 31 13.09 -13.94 -8.62
CA VAL A 31 13.49 -15.27 -9.10
C VAL A 31 12.27 -15.97 -9.69
N GLY A 32 12.48 -16.77 -10.73
CA GLY A 32 11.44 -17.64 -11.30
C GLY A 32 10.48 -16.93 -12.24
N THR A 33 9.28 -17.48 -12.37
CA THR A 33 8.20 -16.97 -13.22
C THR A 33 6.86 -16.98 -12.52
N LEU A 34 6.02 -15.99 -12.83
CA LEU A 34 4.63 -15.93 -12.38
C LEU A 34 3.67 -16.58 -13.39
N ASN A 35 4.16 -16.95 -14.59
CA ASN A 35 3.33 -17.56 -15.63
C ASN A 35 3.16 -19.07 -15.42
N LYS A 36 2.66 -19.44 -14.24
CA LYS A 36 2.37 -20.81 -13.86
C LYS A 36 1.25 -20.87 -12.80
N PRO A 37 0.53 -21.99 -12.66
CA PRO A 37 -0.37 -22.21 -11.55
C PRO A 37 0.42 -22.33 -10.24
N ILE A 38 -0.08 -21.67 -9.21
CA ILE A 38 0.52 -21.70 -7.86
C ILE A 38 -0.32 -22.59 -6.96
N ALA A 39 0.28 -23.68 -6.51
CA ALA A 39 -0.38 -24.60 -5.58
C ALA A 39 -0.41 -24.02 -4.17
N LYS A 40 0.72 -23.49 -3.71
CA LYS A 40 0.86 -22.90 -2.39
C LYS A 40 1.81 -21.70 -2.41
N VAL A 41 1.45 -20.67 -1.65
CA VAL A 41 2.26 -19.47 -1.37
C VAL A 41 2.79 -19.56 0.05
N LEU A 42 4.09 -19.34 0.24
CA LEU A 42 4.69 -19.14 1.56
C LEU A 42 4.99 -17.64 1.74
N ILE A 43 4.50 -17.06 2.84
CA ILE A 43 4.76 -15.66 3.20
C ILE A 43 5.91 -15.62 4.22
N ALA A 44 6.98 -14.91 3.91
CA ALA A 44 8.18 -14.85 4.74
C ALA A 44 8.67 -13.41 4.94
N LEU A 45 9.43 -13.16 6.00
CA LEU A 45 10.15 -11.89 6.18
C LEU A 45 11.38 -11.86 5.27
N ASP A 46 12.24 -12.85 5.43
CA ASP A 46 13.46 -13.05 4.66
C ASP A 46 13.37 -14.36 3.87
N VAL A 47 14.19 -14.50 2.84
CA VAL A 47 14.36 -15.76 2.09
C VAL A 47 15.71 -16.35 2.44
N THR A 48 15.75 -17.09 3.54
CA THR A 48 16.94 -17.83 3.98
C THR A 48 16.92 -19.28 3.45
N ASP A 49 18.01 -20.02 3.68
CA ASP A 49 18.10 -21.43 3.29
C ASP A 49 17.01 -22.28 3.98
N GLU A 50 16.74 -22.00 5.28
CA GLU A 50 15.71 -22.66 6.07
C GLU A 50 14.30 -22.35 5.57
N VAL A 51 14.04 -21.11 5.16
CA VAL A 51 12.74 -20.72 4.56
C VAL A 51 12.52 -21.40 3.23
N VAL A 52 13.57 -21.57 2.41
CA VAL A 52 13.48 -22.30 1.15
C VAL A 52 13.24 -23.79 1.40
N GLU A 53 13.88 -24.40 2.39
CA GLU A 53 13.60 -25.80 2.78
C GLU A 53 12.15 -25.97 3.29
N GLU A 54 11.64 -25.01 4.09
CA GLU A 54 10.23 -24.99 4.50
C GLU A 54 9.30 -24.93 3.29
N ALA A 55 9.59 -24.05 2.32
CA ALA A 55 8.82 -23.94 1.09
C ALA A 55 8.78 -25.25 0.29
N ILE A 56 9.94 -25.92 0.15
CA ILE A 56 10.07 -27.21 -0.53
C ILE A 56 9.24 -28.27 0.21
N ALA A 57 9.40 -28.39 1.52
CA ALA A 57 8.68 -29.36 2.36
C ALA A 57 7.17 -29.13 2.33
N ALA A 58 6.73 -27.87 2.29
CA ALA A 58 5.32 -27.48 2.22
C ALA A 58 4.73 -27.58 0.82
N GLY A 59 5.52 -27.86 -0.23
CA GLY A 59 5.07 -27.85 -1.63
C GLY A 59 4.71 -26.45 -2.15
N ALA A 60 5.29 -25.39 -1.57
CA ALA A 60 5.09 -24.03 -2.03
C ALA A 60 5.94 -23.74 -3.27
N ASN A 61 5.35 -23.17 -4.30
CA ASN A 61 6.04 -22.80 -5.54
C ASN A 61 6.05 -21.28 -5.81
N LEU A 62 5.64 -20.50 -4.81
CA LEU A 62 5.82 -19.06 -4.74
C LEU A 62 6.14 -18.67 -3.28
N ILE A 63 7.20 -17.90 -3.08
CA ILE A 63 7.48 -17.19 -1.83
C ILE A 63 7.17 -15.71 -2.06
N ILE A 64 6.35 -15.11 -1.20
CA ILE A 64 6.20 -13.65 -1.12
C ILE A 64 6.94 -13.23 0.14
N ALA A 65 8.01 -12.45 -0.04
CA ALA A 65 8.85 -12.01 1.06
C ALA A 65 8.87 -10.47 1.16
N HIS A 66 9.27 -9.99 2.33
CA HIS A 66 9.46 -8.57 2.58
C HIS A 66 10.84 -8.11 2.09
N HIS A 67 11.89 -8.75 2.55
CA HIS A 67 13.26 -8.36 2.21
C HIS A 67 13.72 -8.93 0.88
N ALA A 68 14.38 -8.07 0.10
CA ALA A 68 14.91 -8.43 -1.21
C ALA A 68 16.12 -9.37 -1.11
N ILE A 69 16.10 -10.49 -1.85
CA ILE A 69 17.26 -11.39 -1.98
C ILE A 69 18.26 -10.93 -3.02
N ILE A 70 17.82 -10.10 -3.99
CA ILE A 70 18.69 -9.42 -4.96
C ILE A 70 18.63 -7.92 -4.67
N TYR A 71 19.39 -7.49 -3.67
CA TYR A 71 19.51 -6.07 -3.33
C TYR A 71 20.46 -5.32 -4.29
N ARG A 72 21.53 -5.99 -4.75
CA ARG A 72 22.49 -5.48 -5.75
C ARG A 72 22.46 -6.40 -6.97
N PRO A 73 22.70 -5.85 -8.20
CA PRO A 73 22.79 -6.66 -9.39
C PRO A 73 23.79 -7.82 -9.23
N LEU A 74 23.36 -9.02 -9.61
CA LEU A 74 24.23 -10.20 -9.58
C LEU A 74 25.22 -10.11 -10.76
N VAL A 75 26.52 -10.13 -10.45
CA VAL A 75 27.59 -10.15 -11.46
C VAL A 75 27.83 -11.59 -11.93
N LYS A 76 27.70 -12.55 -11.02
CA LYS A 76 27.84 -14.00 -11.29
C LYS A 76 26.89 -14.79 -10.40
N LEU A 77 26.53 -15.96 -10.85
CA LEU A 77 25.80 -16.96 -10.08
C LEU A 77 26.70 -18.18 -9.87
N ASP A 78 27.32 -18.26 -8.69
CA ASP A 78 28.29 -19.25 -8.32
C ASP A 78 27.72 -20.17 -7.24
N PHE A 79 27.31 -21.36 -7.60
CA PHE A 79 26.66 -22.33 -6.71
C PHE A 79 27.58 -22.91 -5.62
N SER A 80 28.87 -22.62 -5.65
CA SER A 80 29.79 -22.98 -4.56
C SER A 80 29.63 -22.06 -3.32
N THR A 81 29.05 -20.88 -3.53
CA THR A 81 28.79 -19.89 -2.46
C THR A 81 27.45 -20.13 -1.76
N PRO A 82 27.26 -19.71 -0.48
CA PRO A 82 25.97 -19.81 0.20
C PRO A 82 24.83 -19.14 -0.57
N GLY A 83 25.02 -17.88 -1.04
CA GLY A 83 24.02 -17.19 -1.83
C GLY A 83 23.71 -17.89 -3.15
N GLY A 84 24.74 -18.40 -3.86
CA GLY A 84 24.54 -19.16 -5.10
C GLY A 84 23.74 -20.46 -4.88
N ARG A 85 23.99 -21.18 -3.78
CA ARG A 85 23.22 -22.39 -3.44
C ARG A 85 21.73 -22.07 -3.18
N LEU A 86 21.44 -20.93 -2.55
CA LEU A 86 20.05 -20.48 -2.35
C LEU A 86 19.32 -20.34 -3.69
N PHE A 87 19.93 -19.66 -4.66
CA PHE A 87 19.35 -19.53 -6.01
C PHE A 87 19.25 -20.89 -6.72
N GLU A 88 20.26 -21.76 -6.57
CA GLU A 88 20.23 -23.11 -7.13
C GLU A 88 19.02 -23.90 -6.62
N LYS A 89 18.73 -23.88 -5.30
CA LYS A 89 17.56 -24.53 -4.71
C LYS A 89 16.25 -23.96 -5.28
N LEU A 90 16.10 -22.65 -5.28
CA LEU A 90 14.91 -21.98 -5.82
C LEU A 90 14.65 -22.37 -7.28
N ILE A 91 15.70 -22.40 -8.11
CA ILE A 91 15.59 -22.76 -9.53
C ILE A 91 15.26 -24.25 -9.69
N LYS A 92 15.95 -25.16 -8.99
CA LYS A 92 15.72 -26.60 -9.07
C LYS A 92 14.32 -27.04 -8.65
N HIS A 93 13.74 -26.34 -7.67
CA HIS A 93 12.39 -26.63 -7.16
C HIS A 93 11.29 -25.77 -7.79
N ASP A 94 11.63 -24.99 -8.83
CA ASP A 94 10.69 -24.08 -9.51
C ASP A 94 9.94 -23.17 -8.56
N ILE A 95 10.63 -22.61 -7.56
CA ILE A 95 10.07 -21.68 -6.58
C ILE A 95 10.32 -20.25 -7.07
N ALA A 96 9.25 -19.49 -7.32
CA ALA A 96 9.35 -18.08 -7.62
C ALA A 96 9.47 -17.27 -6.31
N VAL A 97 10.19 -16.14 -6.35
CA VAL A 97 10.30 -15.21 -5.22
C VAL A 97 9.85 -13.83 -5.67
N TYR A 98 8.85 -13.30 -4.97
CA TYR A 98 8.31 -11.96 -5.16
C TYR A 98 8.49 -11.14 -3.90
N ILE A 99 8.91 -9.88 -4.05
CA ILE A 99 9.21 -8.97 -2.93
C ILE A 99 8.12 -7.89 -2.84
N ALA A 100 7.58 -7.74 -1.63
CA ALA A 100 6.71 -6.64 -1.21
C ALA A 100 7.35 -5.98 0.02
N HIS A 101 8.12 -4.92 -0.21
CA HIS A 101 8.95 -4.23 0.78
C HIS A 101 8.32 -2.87 1.12
N THR A 102 8.95 -1.76 0.78
CA THR A 102 8.46 -0.43 1.16
C THR A 102 7.06 -0.11 0.62
N ASN A 103 6.61 -0.74 -0.47
CA ASN A 103 5.22 -0.63 -0.91
C ASN A 103 4.23 -1.20 0.12
N LEU A 104 4.61 -2.25 0.88
CA LEU A 104 3.80 -2.80 1.97
C LEU A 104 3.88 -1.94 3.24
N ASP A 105 5.03 -1.27 3.47
CA ASP A 105 5.20 -0.33 4.59
C ASP A 105 4.37 0.94 4.41
N VAL A 106 4.27 1.42 3.18
CA VAL A 106 3.51 2.63 2.82
C VAL A 106 2.02 2.38 2.78
N ALA A 107 1.61 1.15 2.41
CA ALA A 107 0.22 0.81 2.16
C ALA A 107 -0.69 1.00 3.38
N ASP A 108 -1.94 1.41 3.11
CA ASP A 108 -3.00 1.31 4.09
C ASP A 108 -3.32 -0.15 4.40
N GLY A 109 -3.41 -0.47 5.69
CA GLY A 109 -3.54 -1.87 6.13
C GLY A 109 -2.24 -2.67 6.00
N GLY A 110 -1.11 -2.05 5.66
CA GLY A 110 0.21 -2.66 5.67
C GLY A 110 0.83 -2.78 7.07
N ILE A 111 2.14 -3.05 7.13
CA ILE A 111 2.84 -3.37 8.38
C ILE A 111 2.69 -2.26 9.42
N ASN A 112 2.90 -0.99 9.02
CA ASN A 112 2.85 0.14 9.94
C ASN A 112 1.45 0.40 10.49
N ASP A 113 0.40 0.14 9.72
CA ASP A 113 -0.98 0.20 10.22
C ASP A 113 -1.27 -0.94 11.20
N ALA A 114 -0.80 -2.15 10.92
CA ALA A 114 -0.94 -3.28 11.83
C ALA A 114 -0.26 -3.00 13.18
N MET A 115 0.99 -2.51 13.15
CA MET A 115 1.72 -2.12 14.36
C MET A 115 0.98 -1.05 15.16
N ALA A 116 0.52 0.02 14.50
CA ALA A 116 -0.25 1.10 15.14
C ALA A 116 -1.58 0.59 15.74
N GLN A 117 -2.23 -0.35 15.07
CA GLN A 117 -3.46 -0.98 15.56
C GLN A 117 -3.20 -1.88 16.77
N MET A 118 -2.14 -2.68 16.76
CA MET A 118 -1.76 -3.54 17.89
C MET A 118 -1.43 -2.74 19.15
N LEU A 119 -0.92 -1.51 18.99
CA LEU A 119 -0.67 -0.58 20.08
C LEU A 119 -1.91 0.26 20.48
N GLY A 120 -3.05 0.06 19.81
CA GLY A 120 -4.30 0.79 20.12
C GLY A 120 -4.23 2.28 19.78
N LEU A 121 -3.44 2.69 18.80
CA LEU A 121 -3.32 4.09 18.41
C LEU A 121 -4.56 4.59 17.67
N GLU A 122 -5.11 5.70 18.11
CA GLU A 122 -6.25 6.40 17.52
C GLU A 122 -5.83 7.64 16.73
N GLY A 123 -6.68 8.10 15.80
CA GLY A 123 -6.42 9.31 15.00
C GLY A 123 -5.15 9.21 14.18
N ARG A 124 -4.90 8.03 13.60
CA ARG A 124 -3.67 7.69 12.89
C ARG A 124 -3.49 8.53 11.63
N GLY A 125 -2.27 9.05 11.45
CA GLY A 125 -1.76 9.66 10.23
C GLY A 125 -0.43 9.06 9.81
N THR A 126 0.05 9.37 8.61
CA THR A 126 1.39 8.98 8.15
C THR A 126 2.47 9.76 8.90
N LEU A 127 3.59 9.09 9.24
CA LEU A 127 4.75 9.74 9.85
C LEU A 127 5.59 10.51 8.81
N ASP A 128 5.84 9.90 7.67
CA ASP A 128 6.56 10.51 6.54
C ASP A 128 5.80 10.26 5.23
N GLU A 129 5.31 11.33 4.61
CA GLU A 129 4.58 11.26 3.34
C GLU A 129 5.54 10.87 2.21
N VAL A 130 5.21 9.83 1.46
CA VAL A 130 5.95 9.34 0.29
C VAL A 130 5.17 9.61 -0.98
N HIS A 131 3.86 9.39 -0.96
CA HIS A 131 2.96 9.58 -2.09
C HIS A 131 1.73 10.36 -1.70
N ASN A 132 1.23 11.14 -2.64
CA ASN A 132 -0.05 11.79 -2.55
C ASN A 132 -0.91 11.40 -3.75
N ASP A 133 -2.15 11.06 -3.50
CA ASP A 133 -3.09 10.83 -4.58
C ASP A 133 -3.37 12.13 -5.33
N GLN A 134 -3.07 12.16 -6.62
CA GLN A 134 -3.35 13.31 -7.46
C GLN A 134 -4.85 13.46 -7.65
N LEU A 135 -5.40 14.60 -7.31
CA LEU A 135 -6.80 14.93 -7.56
C LEU A 135 -6.98 15.60 -8.91
N PHE A 136 -8.11 15.30 -9.55
CA PHE A 136 -8.52 15.88 -10.81
C PHE A 136 -9.92 16.49 -10.69
N LYS A 137 -10.16 17.58 -11.40
CA LYS A 137 -11.49 18.08 -11.70
C LYS A 137 -11.93 17.46 -13.03
N LEU A 138 -12.98 16.64 -12.98
CA LEU A 138 -13.69 16.20 -14.17
C LEU A 138 -14.78 17.21 -14.50
N ALA A 139 -14.79 17.71 -15.72
CA ALA A 139 -15.89 18.47 -16.29
C ALA A 139 -16.42 17.72 -17.52
N VAL A 140 -17.71 17.50 -17.62
CA VAL A 140 -18.35 16.84 -18.76
C VAL A 140 -19.63 17.58 -19.16
N PHE A 141 -19.90 17.64 -20.45
CA PHE A 141 -21.06 18.27 -21.02
C PHE A 141 -22.07 17.22 -21.48
N VAL A 142 -23.25 17.20 -20.88
CA VAL A 142 -24.20 16.08 -21.00
C VAL A 142 -25.59 16.68 -21.41
N PRO A 143 -26.28 16.07 -22.39
CA PRO A 143 -27.67 16.46 -22.66
C PRO A 143 -28.50 16.42 -21.38
N LYS A 144 -29.32 17.43 -21.15
CA LYS A 144 -30.12 17.59 -19.92
C LYS A 144 -30.91 16.34 -19.56
N THR A 145 -31.37 15.57 -20.54
CA THR A 145 -32.11 14.30 -20.39
C THR A 145 -31.30 13.16 -19.81
N HIS A 146 -29.95 13.20 -19.94
CA HIS A 146 -29.03 12.13 -19.50
C HIS A 146 -28.16 12.53 -18.33
N SER A 147 -28.21 13.77 -17.87
CA SER A 147 -27.33 14.30 -16.82
C SER A 147 -27.34 13.44 -15.55
N LYS A 148 -28.53 13.04 -15.08
CA LYS A 148 -28.68 12.23 -13.86
C LYS A 148 -28.05 10.83 -14.01
N GLN A 149 -28.27 10.18 -15.15
CA GLN A 149 -27.71 8.85 -15.45
C GLN A 149 -26.18 8.88 -15.47
N VAL A 150 -25.58 9.90 -16.11
CA VAL A 150 -24.13 10.07 -16.19
C VAL A 150 -23.55 10.35 -14.81
N GLN A 151 -24.16 11.22 -14.01
CA GLN A 151 -23.73 11.51 -12.64
C GLN A 151 -23.73 10.24 -11.78
N GLU A 152 -24.81 9.46 -11.81
CA GLU A 152 -24.89 8.20 -11.07
C GLU A 152 -23.78 7.21 -11.47
N ALA A 153 -23.51 7.08 -12.77
CA ALA A 153 -22.47 6.20 -13.28
C ALA A 153 -21.07 6.59 -12.80
N ILE A 154 -20.70 7.88 -12.86
CA ILE A 154 -19.39 8.35 -12.41
C ILE A 154 -19.25 8.29 -10.89
N TRP A 155 -20.30 8.52 -10.10
CA TRP A 155 -20.29 8.37 -8.65
C TRP A 155 -20.10 6.90 -8.23
N GLN A 156 -20.81 5.96 -8.87
CA GLN A 156 -20.62 4.52 -8.64
C GLN A 156 -19.21 4.04 -9.01
N ALA A 157 -18.56 4.73 -9.94
CA ALA A 157 -17.18 4.49 -10.29
C ALA A 157 -16.15 5.08 -9.31
N GLY A 158 -16.61 5.92 -8.35
CA GLY A 158 -15.79 6.50 -7.29
C GLY A 158 -15.50 8.00 -7.41
N ALA A 159 -16.15 8.72 -8.33
CA ALA A 159 -16.05 10.17 -8.39
C ALA A 159 -16.81 10.87 -7.24
N GLY A 160 -16.47 12.12 -6.95
CA GLY A 160 -17.22 12.97 -6.02
C GLY A 160 -16.98 12.65 -4.53
N GLN A 161 -15.83 12.14 -4.16
CA GLN A 161 -15.45 11.93 -2.75
C GLN A 161 -14.74 13.17 -2.22
N ILE A 162 -15.27 13.82 -1.19
CA ILE A 162 -14.67 14.95 -0.49
C ILE A 162 -14.79 14.72 1.03
N GLY A 163 -13.71 14.34 1.68
CA GLY A 163 -13.71 13.94 3.09
C GLY A 163 -14.72 12.81 3.34
N HIS A 164 -15.69 13.05 4.20
CA HIS A 164 -16.77 12.11 4.52
C HIS A 164 -18.03 12.25 3.62
N TYR A 165 -17.96 13.08 2.60
CA TYR A 165 -19.08 13.27 1.66
C TYR A 165 -18.81 12.52 0.37
N SER A 166 -19.86 11.88 -0.17
CA SER A 166 -19.86 11.18 -1.46
C SER A 166 -20.78 11.89 -2.45
N SER A 167 -20.65 11.55 -3.72
CA SER A 167 -21.50 12.08 -4.80
C SER A 167 -21.47 13.61 -4.93
N CYS A 168 -20.37 14.24 -4.51
CA CYS A 168 -20.19 15.68 -4.62
C CYS A 168 -20.01 16.07 -6.08
N SER A 169 -20.89 16.94 -6.58
CA SER A 169 -20.79 17.51 -7.91
C SER A 169 -21.41 18.91 -7.93
N PHE A 170 -21.07 19.67 -8.95
CA PHE A 170 -21.69 20.94 -9.26
C PHE A 170 -22.17 20.90 -10.70
N THR A 171 -23.38 21.43 -10.97
CA THR A 171 -23.95 21.42 -12.30
C THR A 171 -24.35 22.82 -12.72
N VAL A 172 -24.12 23.15 -14.00
CA VAL A 172 -24.55 24.40 -14.64
C VAL A 172 -25.25 24.07 -15.94
N GLU A 173 -26.46 24.59 -16.13
CA GLU A 173 -27.19 24.48 -17.38
C GLU A 173 -26.59 25.44 -18.42
N GLY A 174 -26.51 25.01 -19.66
CA GLY A 174 -25.98 25.80 -20.76
C GLY A 174 -26.43 25.26 -22.12
N THR A 175 -25.84 25.80 -23.17
CA THR A 175 -26.10 25.37 -24.53
C THR A 175 -24.82 24.94 -25.21
N GLY A 176 -24.75 23.67 -25.59
CA GLY A 176 -23.68 23.11 -26.41
C GLY A 176 -23.96 23.30 -27.87
N THR A 177 -22.92 23.56 -28.68
CA THR A 177 -23.04 23.65 -30.14
C THR A 177 -22.03 22.74 -30.82
N PHE A 178 -22.45 22.00 -31.83
CA PHE A 178 -21.59 21.16 -32.64
C PHE A 178 -22.13 20.99 -34.05
N ARG A 179 -21.27 20.57 -34.97
CA ARG A 179 -21.65 20.23 -36.34
C ARG A 179 -21.12 18.84 -36.68
N PRO A 180 -22.01 17.84 -36.82
CA PRO A 180 -21.57 16.49 -37.21
C PRO A 180 -20.95 16.51 -38.60
N GLY A 181 -19.75 15.90 -38.75
CA GLY A 181 -19.06 15.74 -40.03
C GLY A 181 -19.55 14.52 -40.82
N ALA A 182 -19.02 14.30 -42.03
CA ALA A 182 -19.43 13.25 -42.97
C ALA A 182 -19.06 11.81 -42.46
N GLY A 183 -18.61 11.55 -41.32
CA GLY A 183 -18.36 10.24 -40.74
C GLY A 183 -19.03 10.00 -39.41
N ALA A 184 -19.76 11.01 -38.92
CA ALA A 184 -20.42 10.97 -37.62
C ALA A 184 -21.78 10.27 -37.70
N THR A 185 -22.13 9.56 -36.62
CA THR A 185 -23.47 9.02 -36.36
C THR A 185 -24.05 9.69 -35.12
N PRO A 186 -24.50 10.99 -35.27
CA PRO A 186 -24.83 11.77 -34.10
C PRO A 186 -26.08 11.24 -33.38
N TYR A 187 -26.06 11.22 -32.06
CA TYR A 187 -27.23 10.94 -31.24
C TYR A 187 -28.33 12.02 -31.40
N ILE A 188 -27.91 13.28 -31.58
CA ILE A 188 -28.80 14.44 -31.85
C ILE A 188 -28.29 15.19 -33.08
N GLY A 189 -29.18 15.59 -33.95
CA GLY A 189 -28.88 16.43 -35.09
C GLY A 189 -28.54 15.67 -36.38
N GLU A 190 -28.20 16.43 -37.43
CA GLU A 190 -27.95 15.94 -38.79
C GLU A 190 -26.54 16.32 -39.29
N GLN A 191 -25.94 15.47 -40.13
CA GLN A 191 -24.62 15.73 -40.73
C GLN A 191 -24.62 17.08 -41.47
N GLY A 192 -23.57 17.89 -41.27
CA GLY A 192 -23.34 19.16 -41.91
C GLY A 192 -24.11 20.34 -41.33
N ARG A 193 -25.10 20.12 -40.47
CA ARG A 193 -25.89 21.16 -39.81
C ARG A 193 -25.27 21.58 -38.48
N LEU A 194 -25.29 22.87 -38.18
CA LEU A 194 -24.92 23.37 -36.86
C LEU A 194 -26.08 23.11 -35.90
N GLU A 195 -25.85 22.30 -34.89
CA GLU A 195 -26.81 21.96 -33.84
C GLU A 195 -26.57 22.80 -32.59
N SER A 196 -27.63 23.04 -31.84
CA SER A 196 -27.64 23.75 -30.57
C SER A 196 -28.49 22.93 -29.58
N VAL A 197 -27.86 22.43 -28.52
CA VAL A 197 -28.49 21.47 -27.59
C VAL A 197 -28.42 21.99 -26.17
N GLU A 198 -29.53 21.86 -25.43
CA GLU A 198 -29.52 22.11 -23.97
C GLU A 198 -28.70 21.06 -23.26
N GLU A 199 -27.60 21.48 -22.65
CA GLU A 199 -26.66 20.63 -21.95
C GLU A 199 -26.49 21.10 -20.51
N VAL A 200 -26.04 20.14 -19.67
CA VAL A 200 -25.61 20.40 -18.30
C VAL A 200 -24.10 20.14 -18.24
N ARG A 201 -23.35 21.14 -17.85
CA ARG A 201 -21.96 20.96 -17.43
C ARG A 201 -21.97 20.38 -16.03
N VAL A 202 -21.45 19.16 -15.90
CA VAL A 202 -21.27 18.45 -14.62
C VAL A 202 -19.82 18.52 -14.23
N GLU A 203 -19.53 19.07 -13.07
CA GLU A 203 -18.18 19.08 -12.49
C GLU A 203 -18.12 18.24 -11.22
N THR A 204 -17.08 17.44 -11.10
CA THR A 204 -16.83 16.63 -9.91
C THR A 204 -15.34 16.42 -9.66
N ILE A 205 -14.97 16.00 -8.44
CA ILE A 205 -13.61 15.64 -8.09
C ILE A 205 -13.39 14.16 -8.36
N VAL A 206 -12.18 13.81 -8.85
CA VAL A 206 -11.79 12.45 -9.16
C VAL A 206 -10.36 12.20 -8.65
N SER A 207 -10.19 11.18 -7.86
CA SER A 207 -8.87 10.71 -7.43
C SER A 207 -8.15 10.02 -8.58
N GLY A 208 -6.82 10.18 -8.66
CA GLY A 208 -5.97 9.52 -9.65
C GLY A 208 -6.12 8.01 -9.65
N ALA A 209 -6.32 7.42 -8.47
CA ALA A 209 -6.51 5.98 -8.29
C ALA A 209 -7.72 5.42 -9.04
N VAL A 210 -8.83 6.19 -9.12
CA VAL A 210 -10.07 5.75 -9.80
C VAL A 210 -10.30 6.43 -11.14
N LYS A 211 -9.42 7.34 -11.57
CA LYS A 211 -9.56 8.15 -12.79
C LYS A 211 -9.96 7.33 -14.02
N ARG A 212 -9.22 6.24 -14.29
CA ARG A 212 -9.50 5.38 -15.47
C ARG A 212 -10.89 4.75 -15.40
N LYS A 213 -11.27 4.25 -14.23
CA LYS A 213 -12.57 3.62 -13.99
C LYS A 213 -13.73 4.64 -14.16
N VAL A 214 -13.54 5.83 -13.64
CA VAL A 214 -14.53 6.94 -13.77
C VAL A 214 -14.71 7.35 -15.24
N VAL A 215 -13.61 7.53 -15.99
CA VAL A 215 -13.69 7.87 -17.42
C VAL A 215 -14.37 6.77 -18.22
N GLN A 216 -14.08 5.50 -17.95
CA GLN A 216 -14.76 4.38 -18.62
C GLN A 216 -16.26 4.35 -18.32
N ALA A 217 -16.65 4.60 -17.06
CA ALA A 217 -18.06 4.68 -16.68
C ALA A 217 -18.77 5.86 -17.33
N LEU A 218 -18.10 7.01 -17.41
CA LEU A 218 -18.57 8.20 -18.11
C LEU A 218 -18.87 7.89 -19.59
N LEU A 219 -17.87 7.39 -20.32
CA LEU A 219 -18.00 7.10 -21.76
C LEU A 219 -19.10 6.06 -22.06
N LYS A 220 -19.28 5.09 -21.16
CA LYS A 220 -20.34 4.08 -21.30
C LYS A 220 -21.75 4.62 -21.04
N ALA A 221 -21.89 5.59 -20.12
CA ALA A 221 -23.18 6.12 -19.71
C ALA A 221 -23.63 7.30 -20.59
N HIS A 222 -22.69 7.94 -21.27
CA HIS A 222 -22.97 9.10 -22.10
C HIS A 222 -23.65 8.71 -23.42
N PRO A 223 -24.67 9.45 -23.91
CA PRO A 223 -25.38 9.09 -25.13
C PRO A 223 -24.61 9.43 -26.43
N TYR A 224 -23.61 10.32 -26.37
CA TYR A 224 -22.84 10.72 -27.55
C TYR A 224 -21.77 9.71 -27.91
N GLU A 225 -21.50 9.51 -29.20
CA GLU A 225 -20.40 8.69 -29.70
C GLU A 225 -19.02 9.31 -29.35
N GLU A 226 -18.92 10.65 -29.43
CA GLU A 226 -17.75 11.42 -29.01
C GLU A 226 -18.13 12.32 -27.83
N VAL A 227 -17.55 12.07 -26.67
CA VAL A 227 -17.91 12.76 -25.43
C VAL A 227 -16.95 13.91 -25.17
N ALA A 228 -17.50 15.12 -25.04
CA ALA A 228 -16.75 16.30 -24.61
C ALA A 228 -16.58 16.25 -23.07
N TYR A 229 -15.36 16.00 -22.61
CA TYR A 229 -15.00 16.07 -21.20
C TYR A 229 -13.57 16.55 -21.01
N ASP A 230 -13.30 17.17 -19.87
CA ASP A 230 -11.99 17.66 -19.47
C ASP A 230 -11.58 17.07 -18.13
N LEU A 231 -10.29 16.81 -17.97
CA LEU A 231 -9.68 16.43 -16.71
C LEU A 231 -8.57 17.43 -16.37
N TYR A 232 -8.84 18.30 -15.40
CA TYR A 232 -7.87 19.27 -14.90
C TYR A 232 -7.16 18.73 -13.66
N PRO A 233 -5.81 18.61 -13.64
CA PRO A 233 -5.10 18.32 -12.41
C PRO A 233 -5.32 19.45 -11.41
N MET A 234 -5.59 19.10 -10.16
CA MET A 234 -5.78 20.04 -9.07
C MET A 234 -4.51 20.18 -8.25
N ASP A 235 -4.24 21.38 -7.75
CA ASP A 235 -3.13 21.64 -6.83
C ASP A 235 -3.40 21.11 -5.40
N MET A 236 -4.66 20.80 -5.11
CA MET A 236 -5.04 20.20 -3.84
C MET A 236 -4.47 18.77 -3.73
N LYS A 237 -3.82 18.50 -2.61
CA LYS A 237 -3.38 17.12 -2.27
C LYS A 237 -4.59 16.24 -1.96
N GLY A 238 -4.60 15.05 -2.54
CA GLY A 238 -5.50 13.99 -2.16
C GLY A 238 -5.04 13.26 -0.90
N ARG A 239 -5.38 11.99 -0.80
CA ARG A 239 -4.94 11.15 0.32
C ARG A 239 -3.42 10.98 0.29
N SER A 240 -2.78 11.16 1.44
CA SER A 240 -1.35 10.92 1.61
C SER A 240 -1.11 9.47 2.02
N PHE A 241 -0.09 8.87 1.43
CA PHE A 241 0.42 7.54 1.77
C PHE A 241 1.89 7.69 2.16
N GLY A 242 2.34 6.95 3.15
CA GLY A 242 3.72 7.12 3.60
C GLY A 242 4.17 6.09 4.62
N LEU A 243 5.43 6.21 4.97
CA LEU A 243 6.11 5.34 5.92
C LEU A 243 5.74 5.70 7.36
N GLY A 244 5.63 4.67 8.18
CA GLY A 244 5.27 4.83 9.59
C GLY A 244 3.86 5.38 9.81
N ARG A 245 3.45 5.33 11.07
CA ARG A 245 2.19 5.92 11.52
C ARG A 245 2.43 6.75 12.77
N VAL A 246 1.64 7.80 12.95
CA VAL A 246 1.58 8.59 14.17
C VAL A 246 0.14 8.64 14.66
N GLY A 247 -0.07 8.39 15.94
CA GLY A 247 -1.39 8.40 16.56
C GLY A 247 -1.32 8.69 18.04
N LYS A 248 -2.45 8.59 18.74
CA LYS A 248 -2.52 8.80 20.17
C LYS A 248 -3.03 7.56 20.87
N LEU A 249 -2.46 7.25 22.00
CA LEU A 249 -3.05 6.32 22.96
C LEU A 249 -4.35 6.93 23.51
N PRO A 250 -5.36 6.12 23.84
CA PRO A 250 -6.58 6.62 24.49
C PRO A 250 -6.29 7.46 25.74
N GLU A 251 -5.34 7.00 26.54
CA GLU A 251 -4.87 7.65 27.76
C GLU A 251 -3.34 7.78 27.76
N ALA A 252 -2.80 8.74 28.51
CA ALA A 252 -1.36 8.81 28.73
C ALA A 252 -0.93 7.69 29.68
N ILE A 253 0.14 6.99 29.35
CA ILE A 253 0.74 5.93 30.17
C ILE A 253 2.24 6.18 30.35
N SER A 254 2.89 5.51 31.30
CA SER A 254 4.33 5.63 31.44
C SER A 254 5.07 4.99 30.24
N LEU A 255 6.25 5.50 29.93
CA LEU A 255 7.11 4.92 28.88
C LEU A 255 7.41 3.43 29.17
N ARG A 256 7.54 3.06 30.45
CA ARG A 256 7.68 1.67 30.91
C ARG A 256 6.49 0.81 30.47
N GLN A 257 5.27 1.27 30.76
CA GLN A 257 4.04 0.55 30.40
C GLN A 257 3.93 0.38 28.90
N LEU A 258 4.23 1.44 28.12
CA LEU A 258 4.23 1.33 26.67
C LEU A 258 5.30 0.35 26.16
N ALA A 259 6.51 0.35 26.75
CA ALA A 259 7.57 -0.60 26.37
C ALA A 259 7.15 -2.06 26.62
N GLU A 260 6.50 -2.33 27.76
CA GLU A 260 5.95 -3.65 28.07
C GLU A 260 4.82 -4.05 27.11
N GLN A 261 3.95 -3.09 26.74
CA GLN A 261 2.92 -3.30 25.71
C GLN A 261 3.52 -3.60 24.35
N VAL A 262 4.54 -2.86 23.91
CA VAL A 262 5.29 -3.11 22.66
C VAL A 262 5.91 -4.49 22.67
N LYS A 263 6.60 -4.86 23.77
CA LYS A 263 7.23 -6.17 23.94
C LYS A 263 6.23 -7.31 23.77
N SER A 264 5.06 -7.20 24.41
CA SER A 264 4.00 -8.20 24.33
C SER A 264 3.31 -8.22 22.96
N ALA A 265 2.93 -7.05 22.44
CA ALA A 265 2.18 -6.93 21.19
C ALA A 265 2.97 -7.42 19.98
N PHE A 266 4.28 -7.15 19.95
CA PHE A 266 5.15 -7.55 18.83
C PHE A 266 5.87 -8.88 19.06
N ASP A 267 5.59 -9.54 20.21
CA ASP A 267 6.18 -10.84 20.57
C ASP A 267 7.71 -10.82 20.42
N VAL A 268 8.38 -9.91 21.14
CA VAL A 268 9.83 -9.80 21.14
C VAL A 268 10.41 -10.15 22.51
N PRO A 269 11.57 -10.85 22.57
CA PRO A 269 12.15 -11.31 23.82
C PRO A 269 12.70 -10.17 24.68
N ALA A 270 13.18 -9.10 24.03
CA ALA A 270 13.75 -7.92 24.67
C ALA A 270 13.58 -6.69 23.78
N LEU A 271 13.77 -5.52 24.35
CA LEU A 271 13.80 -4.23 23.62
C LEU A 271 14.73 -3.25 24.34
N ARG A 272 15.17 -2.24 23.62
CA ARG A 272 15.96 -1.12 24.18
C ARG A 272 15.05 0.11 24.34
N VAL A 273 15.27 0.88 25.40
CA VAL A 273 14.49 2.10 25.65
C VAL A 273 15.43 3.28 25.83
N VAL A 274 15.10 4.39 25.18
CA VAL A 274 15.75 5.70 25.34
C VAL A 274 14.75 6.64 26.00
N GLY A 275 15.13 7.27 27.11
CA GLY A 275 14.29 8.20 27.86
C GLY A 275 14.03 7.73 29.29
N ASN A 276 13.30 8.58 30.04
CA ASN A 276 12.93 8.26 31.42
C ASN A 276 11.69 7.36 31.43
N LEU A 277 11.82 6.17 31.96
CA LEU A 277 10.77 5.13 32.00
C LEU A 277 9.48 5.59 32.71
N GLU A 278 9.56 6.57 33.61
CA GLU A 278 8.40 7.09 34.35
C GLU A 278 7.72 8.28 33.65
N SER A 279 8.30 8.78 32.53
CA SER A 279 7.68 9.86 31.75
C SER A 279 6.36 9.39 31.15
N GLN A 280 5.38 10.30 31.18
CA GLN A 280 4.08 10.05 30.53
C GLN A 280 4.17 10.27 29.04
N VAL A 281 3.67 9.31 28.27
CA VAL A 281 3.63 9.34 26.79
C VAL A 281 2.19 9.11 26.33
N ARG A 282 1.79 9.81 25.30
CA ARG A 282 0.46 9.65 24.69
C ARG A 282 0.51 9.64 23.17
N LYS A 283 1.33 10.49 22.57
CA LYS A 283 1.46 10.56 21.11
C LYS A 283 2.63 9.69 20.67
N VAL A 284 2.32 8.64 19.93
CA VAL A 284 3.25 7.59 19.54
C VAL A 284 3.45 7.62 18.03
N ALA A 285 4.70 7.61 17.59
CA ALA A 285 5.08 7.29 16.23
C ALA A 285 5.56 5.83 16.18
N VAL A 286 5.21 5.09 15.13
CA VAL A 286 5.63 3.71 14.90
C VAL A 286 6.09 3.53 13.47
N LEU A 287 7.24 2.86 13.30
CA LEU A 287 7.82 2.54 12.00
C LEU A 287 8.53 1.19 12.06
N GLY A 288 8.18 0.25 11.17
CA GLY A 288 8.87 -1.02 11.00
C GLY A 288 10.30 -0.84 10.50
N GLY A 289 11.16 -1.83 10.78
CA GLY A 289 12.54 -1.85 10.33
C GLY A 289 13.41 -0.74 10.91
N SER A 290 14.31 -0.19 10.10
CA SER A 290 15.33 0.78 10.49
C SER A 290 14.81 2.21 10.48
N GLY A 291 14.51 2.77 11.66
CA GLY A 291 13.86 4.08 11.80
C GLY A 291 14.74 5.23 12.26
N GLY A 292 16.05 5.06 12.41
CA GLY A 292 16.93 6.13 12.94
C GLY A 292 16.82 7.45 12.18
N ARG A 293 16.72 7.42 10.85
CA ARG A 293 16.56 8.60 9.99
C ARG A 293 15.20 9.31 10.14
N TYR A 294 14.23 8.72 10.83
CA TYR A 294 12.89 9.28 11.02
C TYR A 294 12.69 9.94 12.39
N VAL A 295 13.72 9.99 13.23
CA VAL A 295 13.70 10.69 14.53
C VAL A 295 13.23 12.15 14.36
N SER A 296 13.78 12.89 13.38
CA SER A 296 13.37 14.26 13.08
C SER A 296 11.89 14.37 12.63
N LYS A 297 11.39 13.39 11.91
CA LYS A 297 9.98 13.33 11.49
C LYS A 297 9.04 13.09 12.69
N ALA A 298 9.42 12.20 13.60
CA ALA A 298 8.69 11.95 14.83
C ALA A 298 8.64 13.19 15.73
N LEU A 299 9.76 13.89 15.87
CA LEU A 299 9.83 15.19 16.56
C LEU A 299 8.93 16.24 15.91
N PHE A 300 9.01 16.40 14.60
CA PHE A 300 8.17 17.35 13.86
C PHE A 300 6.69 17.03 13.99
N ALA A 301 6.35 15.73 13.98
CA ALA A 301 4.98 15.27 14.24
C ALA A 301 4.53 15.50 15.70
N GLY A 302 5.44 15.92 16.59
CA GLY A 302 5.18 16.12 18.02
C GLY A 302 4.89 14.82 18.77
N ALA A 303 5.54 13.71 18.37
CA ALA A 303 5.45 12.45 19.08
C ALA A 303 6.23 12.53 20.41
N ASP A 304 5.70 11.88 21.45
CA ASP A 304 6.38 11.71 22.73
C ASP A 304 7.42 10.57 22.64
N VAL A 305 7.14 9.58 21.79
CA VAL A 305 7.96 8.38 21.62
C VAL A 305 7.90 7.87 20.19
N LEU A 306 9.03 7.34 19.70
CA LEU A 306 9.16 6.61 18.45
C LEU A 306 9.41 5.12 18.74
N VAL A 307 8.58 4.24 18.20
CA VAL A 307 8.75 2.78 18.24
C VAL A 307 9.31 2.33 16.89
N THR A 308 10.56 1.84 16.86
CA THR A 308 11.24 1.43 15.62
C THR A 308 12.51 0.63 15.92
N GLY A 309 13.03 -0.10 14.94
CA GLY A 309 14.27 -0.87 15.07
C GLY A 309 15.54 -0.11 14.67
N ASP A 310 16.68 -0.77 14.88
CA ASP A 310 18.03 -0.38 14.40
C ASP A 310 18.50 0.99 14.86
N ILE A 311 18.21 1.37 16.10
CA ILE A 311 18.68 2.66 16.64
C ILE A 311 20.13 2.52 17.08
N ASP A 312 21.01 3.30 16.44
CA ASP A 312 22.39 3.42 16.86
C ASP A 312 22.56 4.35 18.07
N TYR A 313 23.74 4.26 18.70
CA TYR A 313 24.04 4.99 19.92
C TYR A 313 23.93 6.52 19.78
N HIS A 314 24.43 7.09 18.68
CA HIS A 314 24.40 8.54 18.49
C HIS A 314 23.02 9.05 18.19
N THR A 315 22.27 8.34 17.34
CA THR A 315 20.85 8.63 17.10
C THR A 315 20.03 8.60 18.41
N ALA A 316 20.32 7.63 19.28
CA ALA A 316 19.67 7.54 20.60
C ALA A 316 19.98 8.75 21.50
N GLN A 317 21.25 9.20 21.51
CA GLN A 317 21.66 10.40 22.27
C GLN A 317 20.98 11.67 21.72
N ASP A 318 20.98 11.84 20.40
CA ASP A 318 20.39 13.02 19.76
C ASP A 318 18.87 13.07 20.03
N ALA A 319 18.17 11.94 19.96
CA ALA A 319 16.75 11.85 20.29
C ALA A 319 16.47 12.22 21.77
N LEU A 320 17.30 11.69 22.67
CA LEU A 320 17.19 11.99 24.11
C LEU A 320 17.37 13.48 24.39
N VAL A 321 18.38 14.12 23.80
CA VAL A 321 18.64 15.57 23.93
C VAL A 321 17.50 16.39 23.33
N ALA A 322 16.88 15.92 22.24
CA ALA A 322 15.74 16.56 21.61
C ALA A 322 14.41 16.32 22.35
N GLY A 323 14.39 15.48 23.40
CA GLY A 323 13.19 15.20 24.20
C GLY A 323 12.28 14.12 23.63
N LEU A 324 12.74 13.33 22.64
CA LEU A 324 11.99 12.21 22.09
C LEU A 324 12.45 10.91 22.76
N ALA A 325 11.50 10.18 23.37
CA ALA A 325 11.77 8.82 23.80
C ALA A 325 11.80 7.86 22.60
N ILE A 326 12.55 6.75 22.73
CA ILE A 326 12.57 5.69 21.71
C ILE A 326 12.34 4.34 22.43
N ILE A 327 11.55 3.50 21.79
CA ILE A 327 11.45 2.08 22.10
C ILE A 327 11.94 1.32 20.84
N ASP A 328 13.02 0.56 21.01
CA ASP A 328 13.62 -0.22 19.92
C ASP A 328 13.44 -1.72 20.19
N PRO A 329 12.42 -2.35 19.58
CA PRO A 329 12.15 -3.78 19.67
C PRO A 329 12.93 -4.61 18.64
N GLY A 330 13.84 -3.99 17.87
CA GLY A 330 14.62 -4.65 16.81
C GLY A 330 13.91 -4.62 15.44
N HIS A 331 14.70 -4.89 14.40
CA HIS A 331 14.24 -4.88 13.01
C HIS A 331 13.20 -5.98 12.72
N ASN A 332 13.39 -7.13 13.34
CA ASN A 332 12.57 -8.35 13.10
C ASN A 332 11.08 -8.19 13.48
N ILE A 333 10.66 -7.05 14.06
CA ILE A 333 9.23 -6.75 14.25
C ILE A 333 8.44 -6.75 12.94
N GLU A 334 9.09 -6.58 11.81
CA GLU A 334 8.47 -6.70 10.48
C GLU A 334 7.98 -8.12 10.19
N LYS A 335 8.36 -9.13 11.01
CA LYS A 335 7.76 -10.48 10.97
C LYS A 335 6.23 -10.47 11.03
N LEU A 336 5.63 -9.41 11.56
CA LEU A 336 4.20 -9.19 11.61
C LEU A 336 3.55 -9.18 10.22
N MET A 337 4.31 -8.91 9.16
CA MET A 337 3.84 -9.01 7.78
C MET A 337 3.42 -10.44 7.39
N LYS A 338 4.03 -11.46 8.01
CA LYS A 338 3.77 -12.86 7.63
C LYS A 338 2.29 -13.24 7.81
N PRO A 339 1.70 -13.16 9.01
CA PRO A 339 0.27 -13.43 9.18
C PRO A 339 -0.60 -12.39 8.46
N LEU A 340 -0.23 -11.11 8.47
CA LEU A 340 -0.98 -10.05 7.81
C LEU A 340 -1.24 -10.33 6.33
N VAL A 341 -0.19 -10.64 5.58
CA VAL A 341 -0.27 -10.91 4.13
C VAL A 341 -0.90 -12.28 3.88
N ALA A 342 -0.61 -13.29 4.72
CA ALA A 342 -1.22 -14.62 4.58
C ALA A 342 -2.74 -14.55 4.73
N ASP A 343 -3.24 -13.88 5.76
CA ASP A 343 -4.68 -13.74 6.02
C ASP A 343 -5.37 -12.94 4.90
N TRP A 344 -4.76 -11.84 4.46
CA TRP A 344 -5.25 -11.04 3.34
C TRP A 344 -5.41 -11.87 2.06
N LEU A 345 -4.35 -12.55 1.63
CA LEU A 345 -4.38 -13.37 0.42
C LEU A 345 -5.36 -14.54 0.55
N ALA A 346 -5.38 -15.24 1.67
CA ALA A 346 -6.29 -16.35 1.92
C ALA A 346 -7.75 -15.88 1.85
N GLN A 347 -8.07 -14.71 2.38
CA GLN A 347 -9.41 -14.14 2.29
C GLN A 347 -9.78 -13.84 0.83
N ARG A 348 -8.91 -13.13 0.09
CA ARG A 348 -9.15 -12.75 -1.31
C ARG A 348 -9.29 -13.95 -2.24
N LEU A 349 -8.51 -14.99 -2.00
CA LEU A 349 -8.61 -16.25 -2.75
C LEU A 349 -9.95 -16.95 -2.51
N ARG A 350 -10.42 -17.00 -1.26
CA ARG A 350 -11.76 -17.54 -0.93
C ARG A 350 -12.88 -16.75 -1.62
N GLU A 351 -12.83 -15.41 -1.56
CA GLU A 351 -13.83 -14.53 -2.22
C GLU A 351 -13.92 -14.77 -3.73
N ARG A 352 -12.80 -15.20 -4.35
CA ARG A 352 -12.71 -15.50 -5.79
C ARG A 352 -12.85 -17.00 -6.13
N SER A 353 -13.15 -17.83 -5.15
CA SER A 353 -13.26 -19.29 -5.30
C SER A 353 -12.00 -19.94 -5.91
N LEU A 354 -10.83 -19.43 -5.53
CA LEU A 354 -9.53 -19.95 -5.91
C LEU A 354 -8.99 -20.88 -4.82
N MET A 355 -8.34 -21.98 -5.23
CA MET A 355 -7.93 -23.09 -4.36
C MET A 355 -6.44 -23.07 -3.98
N THR A 356 -5.71 -22.00 -4.33
CA THR A 356 -4.30 -21.85 -3.93
C THR A 356 -4.22 -21.71 -2.41
N GLU A 357 -3.36 -22.50 -1.78
CA GLU A 357 -3.09 -22.41 -0.35
C GLU A 357 -2.14 -21.26 -0.04
N VAL A 358 -2.29 -20.68 1.14
CA VAL A 358 -1.38 -19.65 1.66
C VAL A 358 -0.99 -20.02 3.09
N ALA A 359 0.30 -19.95 3.38
CA ALA A 359 0.84 -20.16 4.71
C ALA A 359 1.83 -19.06 5.08
N ALA A 360 1.86 -18.65 6.34
CA ALA A 360 2.95 -17.86 6.91
C ALA A 360 4.11 -18.78 7.26
N SER A 361 5.34 -18.38 6.95
CA SER A 361 6.54 -19.12 7.36
C SER A 361 6.65 -19.18 8.88
N GLU A 362 6.93 -20.36 9.41
CA GLU A 362 7.18 -20.57 10.84
C GLU A 362 8.65 -20.33 11.21
N VAL A 363 9.55 -20.27 10.22
CA VAL A 363 10.96 -20.01 10.43
C VAL A 363 11.16 -18.61 11.02
N SER A 364 11.92 -18.54 12.11
CA SER A 364 12.42 -17.28 12.67
C SER A 364 13.70 -16.90 11.94
N THR A 365 13.72 -15.70 11.38
CA THR A 365 14.91 -15.13 10.74
C THR A 365 15.59 -14.07 11.62
N GLU A 366 15.23 -14.01 12.92
CA GLU A 366 15.92 -13.16 13.90
C GLU A 366 17.38 -13.61 14.05
N VAL A 367 18.29 -12.65 13.82
CA VAL A 367 19.74 -12.93 13.88
C VAL A 367 20.35 -12.68 15.26
N PHE A 368 19.65 -11.91 16.12
CA PHE A 368 20.13 -11.60 17.44
C PHE A 368 19.60 -12.56 18.49
N GLN A 369 20.45 -12.91 19.44
CA GLN A 369 20.09 -13.67 20.62
C GLN A 369 20.22 -12.77 21.86
N PHE A 370 19.28 -12.87 22.76
CA PHE A 370 19.26 -12.09 24.00
C PHE A 370 19.58 -13.00 25.17
N ILE A 371 20.59 -12.64 25.97
CA ILE A 371 21.12 -13.41 27.10
C ILE A 371 20.92 -12.63 28.42
#